data_6229df66757d8d9a2ca7498eb389896b
#
_entry.id   6229df66757d8d9a2ca7498eb389896b
#
_cell.length_a   1.000
_cell.length_b   1.000
_cell.length_c   1.000
_cell.angle_alpha   90.00
_cell.angle_beta   90.00
_cell.angle_gamma   90.00
#
_symmetry.space_group_name_H-M   'P 1'
#
loop_
_entity.id
_entity.type
_entity.pdbx_description
1 polymer ?
#
loop_
_entity_poly.entity_id
_entity_poly.type
_entity_poly.pdbx_seq_one_letter_code
_entity_poly.pdbx_strand_id
1 'polypeptide(L)'
;MKVGNDIYSILKKNNTAVWAITITCIIISSVSLFMTFIIYKESQKNIFAINDKGEMVPLIKLDGKKDRIKEVQANLDYFVSLYYDLDGYTMKDKKEKILWLVGKQPTAIIKDRDKKGYFNTFLSVTGLTQHAQINQKSWKLQSYDSPYNLSFSVIIVRINGDTKEYYNCDVIVTLEEVNRNYPYNPYGLLITNLSENLTKIESQQSVDISLENTEITNQNE
;
A
#
# COMPACT_ATOMS: atom_id res chain seq x y z
N MET A 1 -19.78 26.81 -78.70
CA MET A 1 -20.35 26.79 -77.35
C MET A 1 -20.34 25.41 -76.67
N LYS A 2 -20.03 24.29 -77.32
CA LYS A 2 -19.93 22.94 -76.69
C LYS A 2 -18.67 22.69 -75.93
N VAL A 3 -17.50 23.21 -76.30
CA VAL A 3 -16.21 22.95 -75.72
C VAL A 3 -16.06 23.47 -74.24
N GLY A 4 -16.67 24.61 -73.92
CA GLY A 4 -16.64 25.17 -72.57
C GLY A 4 -17.43 24.35 -71.54
N ASN A 5 -18.55 23.72 -71.97
CA ASN A 5 -19.35 22.87 -71.09
C ASN A 5 -18.62 21.54 -70.76
N ASP A 6 -17.85 21.01 -71.71
CA ASP A 6 -17.08 19.77 -71.47
C ASP A 6 -15.91 19.98 -70.49
N ILE A 7 -15.19 21.10 -70.59
CA ILE A 7 -14.12 21.45 -69.67
C ILE A 7 -14.67 21.66 -68.25
N TYR A 8 -15.80 22.32 -68.10
CA TYR A 8 -16.41 22.57 -66.78
C TYR A 8 -16.90 21.25 -66.13
N SER A 9 -17.47 20.35 -66.94
CA SER A 9 -17.91 19.03 -66.47
C SER A 9 -16.72 18.14 -66.02
N ILE A 10 -15.60 18.21 -66.73
CA ILE A 10 -14.34 17.48 -66.35
C ILE A 10 -13.74 18.06 -65.06
N LEU A 11 -13.68 19.39 -64.93
CA LEU A 11 -13.20 20.05 -63.72
C LEU A 11 -14.10 19.71 -62.51
N LYS A 12 -15.40 19.71 -62.67
CA LYS A 12 -16.36 19.34 -61.62
C LYS A 12 -16.21 17.88 -61.19
N LYS A 13 -16.05 16.95 -62.13
CA LYS A 13 -15.80 15.54 -61.89
C LYS A 13 -14.46 15.33 -61.13
N ASN A 14 -13.42 16.03 -61.59
CA ASN A 14 -12.11 15.96 -60.93
C ASN A 14 -12.16 16.49 -59.49
N ASN A 15 -12.84 17.61 -59.25
CA ASN A 15 -13.00 18.17 -57.92
C ASN A 15 -13.80 17.23 -57.00
N THR A 16 -14.86 16.59 -57.51
CA THR A 16 -15.65 15.59 -56.76
C THR A 16 -14.79 14.37 -56.42
N ALA A 17 -13.93 13.90 -57.34
CA ALA A 17 -13.02 12.80 -57.11
C ALA A 17 -11.95 13.14 -56.02
N VAL A 18 -11.39 14.36 -56.05
CA VAL A 18 -10.44 14.85 -55.03
C VAL A 18 -11.10 14.89 -53.67
N TRP A 19 -12.33 15.44 -53.58
CA TRP A 19 -13.06 15.45 -52.32
C TRP A 19 -13.36 14.05 -51.78
N ALA A 20 -13.77 13.12 -52.65
CA ALA A 20 -14.03 11.74 -52.25
C ALA A 20 -12.77 11.04 -51.70
N ILE A 21 -11.63 11.22 -52.39
CA ILE A 21 -10.33 10.67 -51.91
C ILE A 21 -9.94 11.29 -50.58
N THR A 22 -10.06 12.62 -50.44
CA THR A 22 -9.72 13.32 -49.19
C THR A 22 -10.55 12.81 -47.99
N ILE A 23 -11.88 12.68 -48.19
CA ILE A 23 -12.76 12.17 -47.14
C ILE A 23 -12.40 10.71 -46.79
N THR A 24 -12.13 9.88 -47.80
CA THR A 24 -11.71 8.48 -47.57
C THR A 24 -10.38 8.40 -46.78
N CYS A 25 -9.40 9.22 -47.10
CA CYS A 25 -8.14 9.30 -46.36
C CYS A 25 -8.36 9.74 -44.93
N ILE A 26 -9.22 10.71 -44.64
CA ILE A 26 -9.54 11.16 -43.28
C ILE A 26 -10.19 10.02 -42.47
N ILE A 27 -11.13 9.28 -43.09
CA ILE A 27 -11.79 8.16 -42.44
C ILE A 27 -10.76 7.05 -42.10
N ILE A 28 -9.91 6.68 -43.06
CA ILE A 28 -8.87 5.62 -42.83
C ILE A 28 -7.90 6.06 -41.73
N SER A 29 -7.44 7.31 -41.76
CA SER A 29 -6.55 7.85 -40.74
C SER A 29 -7.20 7.84 -39.35
N SER A 30 -8.48 8.23 -39.26
CA SER A 30 -9.22 8.22 -38.00
C SER A 30 -9.41 6.81 -37.43
N VAL A 31 -9.74 5.84 -38.28
CA VAL A 31 -9.86 4.42 -37.88
C VAL A 31 -8.51 3.86 -37.44
N SER A 32 -7.43 4.19 -38.16
CA SER A 32 -6.07 3.75 -37.80
C SER A 32 -5.64 4.29 -36.44
N LEU A 33 -5.86 5.57 -36.16
CA LEU A 33 -5.58 6.18 -34.87
C LEU A 33 -6.38 5.52 -33.73
N PHE A 34 -7.68 5.27 -33.99
CA PHE A 34 -8.53 4.61 -33.02
C PHE A 34 -8.08 3.16 -32.71
N MET A 35 -7.75 2.39 -33.75
CA MET A 35 -7.19 1.05 -33.60
C MET A 35 -5.87 1.05 -32.84
N THR A 36 -4.97 1.98 -33.16
CA THR A 36 -3.68 2.13 -32.46
C THR A 36 -3.92 2.44 -30.98
N PHE A 37 -4.89 3.29 -30.66
CA PHE A 37 -5.25 3.60 -29.27
C PHE A 37 -5.79 2.36 -28.52
N ILE A 38 -6.64 1.56 -29.15
CA ILE A 38 -7.17 0.31 -28.56
C ILE A 38 -6.02 -0.68 -28.31
N ILE A 39 -5.16 -0.92 -29.32
CA ILE A 39 -4.02 -1.84 -29.20
C ILE A 39 -3.07 -1.36 -28.11
N TYR A 40 -2.77 -0.07 -28.05
CA TYR A 40 -1.94 0.50 -26.98
C TYR A 40 -2.53 0.27 -25.59
N LYS A 41 -3.84 0.50 -25.43
CA LYS A 41 -4.55 0.27 -24.17
C LYS A 41 -4.61 -1.20 -23.79
N GLU A 42 -4.78 -2.11 -24.74
CA GLU A 42 -4.79 -3.56 -24.53
C GLU A 42 -3.37 -4.10 -24.21
N SER A 43 -2.36 -3.63 -24.93
CA SER A 43 -0.96 -3.98 -24.71
C SER A 43 -0.45 -3.57 -23.31
N GLN A 44 -0.98 -2.50 -22.76
CA GLN A 44 -0.64 -2.09 -21.39
C GLN A 44 -1.22 -3.03 -20.32
N LYS A 45 -2.24 -3.83 -20.64
CA LYS A 45 -2.85 -4.79 -19.70
C LYS A 45 -2.10 -6.11 -19.64
N ASN A 46 -1.45 -6.50 -20.73
CA ASN A 46 -0.85 -7.82 -20.90
C ASN A 46 0.69 -7.69 -20.95
N ILE A 47 1.29 -7.45 -19.80
CA ILE A 47 2.76 -7.51 -19.66
C ILE A 47 3.10 -8.94 -19.23
N PHE A 48 4.02 -9.61 -19.96
CA PHE A 48 4.51 -10.94 -19.63
C PHE A 48 5.96 -10.84 -19.20
N ALA A 49 6.33 -11.61 -18.16
CA ALA A 49 7.73 -11.89 -17.85
C ALA A 49 8.05 -13.32 -18.24
N ILE A 50 9.30 -13.59 -18.55
CA ILE A 50 9.81 -14.94 -18.77
C ILE A 50 10.50 -15.36 -17.47
N ASN A 51 10.06 -16.49 -16.88
CA ASN A 51 10.71 -17.07 -15.71
C ASN A 51 12.01 -17.79 -16.10
N ASP A 52 12.78 -18.21 -15.12
CA ASP A 52 14.06 -18.93 -15.33
C ASP A 52 13.92 -20.25 -16.12
N LYS A 53 12.70 -20.75 -16.28
CA LYS A 53 12.37 -21.95 -17.07
C LYS A 53 11.93 -21.64 -18.50
N GLY A 54 11.90 -20.36 -18.90
CA GLY A 54 11.47 -19.91 -20.22
C GLY A 54 9.95 -19.88 -20.43
N GLU A 55 9.15 -20.01 -19.37
CA GLU A 55 7.69 -19.94 -19.45
C GLU A 55 7.22 -18.47 -19.36
N MET A 56 6.24 -18.08 -20.17
CA MET A 56 5.59 -16.78 -20.10
C MET A 56 4.66 -16.73 -18.90
N VAL A 57 5.01 -15.93 -17.90
CA VAL A 57 4.17 -15.66 -16.74
C VAL A 57 3.47 -14.32 -16.97
N PRO A 58 2.12 -14.27 -16.97
CA PRO A 58 1.41 -13.02 -17.09
C PRO A 58 1.70 -12.16 -15.85
N LEU A 59 2.31 -11.01 -16.05
CA LEU A 59 2.40 -9.98 -15.03
C LEU A 59 1.07 -9.24 -15.02
N ILE A 60 0.25 -9.51 -14.02
CA ILE A 60 -0.95 -8.73 -13.78
C ILE A 60 -0.48 -7.29 -13.51
N LYS A 61 -0.86 -6.35 -14.38
CA LYS A 61 -0.68 -4.92 -14.08
C LYS A 61 -1.53 -4.61 -12.87
N LEU A 62 -0.86 -4.53 -11.74
CA LEU A 62 -1.46 -4.22 -10.46
C LEU A 62 -2.18 -2.87 -10.59
N ASP A 63 -3.42 -2.80 -10.13
CA ASP A 63 -4.15 -1.53 -10.05
C ASP A 63 -3.41 -0.65 -9.04
N GLY A 64 -2.57 0.26 -9.53
CA GLY A 64 -1.54 0.95 -8.75
C GLY A 64 -2.05 1.57 -7.43
N LYS A 65 -3.33 1.96 -7.39
CA LYS A 65 -3.95 2.46 -6.16
C LYS A 65 -4.27 1.34 -5.16
N LYS A 66 -4.84 0.22 -5.60
CA LYS A 66 -5.18 -0.91 -4.71
C LYS A 66 -3.93 -1.56 -4.13
N ASP A 67 -2.90 -1.69 -4.94
CA ASP A 67 -1.64 -2.28 -4.48
C ASP A 67 -0.90 -1.34 -3.55
N ARG A 68 -0.99 -0.03 -3.78
CA ARG A 68 -0.44 0.95 -2.86
C ARG A 68 -1.06 0.88 -1.48
N ILE A 69 -2.37 0.63 -1.37
CA ILE A 69 -3.03 0.40 -0.08
C ILE A 69 -2.52 -0.87 0.62
N LYS A 70 -2.27 -1.95 -0.12
CA LYS A 70 -1.64 -3.16 0.45
C LYS A 70 -0.21 -2.87 0.95
N GLU A 71 0.56 -2.06 0.22
CA GLU A 71 1.88 -1.62 0.68
C GLU A 71 1.78 -0.76 1.95
N VAL A 72 0.76 0.11 2.07
CA VAL A 72 0.47 0.87 3.29
C VAL A 72 0.17 -0.07 4.45
N GLN A 73 -0.66 -1.09 4.25
CA GLN A 73 -0.94 -2.12 5.26
C GLN A 73 0.33 -2.86 5.68
N ALA A 74 1.09 -3.37 4.71
CA ALA A 74 2.34 -4.08 4.99
C ALA A 74 3.39 -3.21 5.71
N ASN A 75 3.45 -1.91 5.39
CA ASN A 75 4.32 -0.96 6.08
C ASN A 75 3.91 -0.78 7.54
N LEU A 76 2.61 -0.72 7.82
CA LEU A 76 2.10 -0.58 9.18
C LEU A 76 2.21 -1.88 9.99
N ASP A 77 2.00 -3.05 9.38
CA ASP A 77 2.30 -4.34 10.03
C ASP A 77 3.79 -4.42 10.40
N TYR A 78 4.67 -3.98 9.50
CA TYR A 78 6.10 -3.91 9.78
C TYR A 78 6.42 -2.89 10.89
N PHE A 79 5.80 -1.71 10.88
CA PHE A 79 5.94 -0.72 11.96
C PHE A 79 5.48 -1.29 13.31
N VAL A 80 4.32 -1.94 13.37
CA VAL A 80 3.78 -2.55 14.60
C VAL A 80 4.72 -3.63 15.13
N SER A 81 5.28 -4.46 14.26
CA SER A 81 6.24 -5.51 14.63
C SER A 81 7.56 -4.94 15.18
N LEU A 82 7.95 -3.73 14.79
CA LEU A 82 9.17 -3.07 15.31
C LEU A 82 8.90 -2.27 16.58
N TYR A 83 7.71 -1.66 16.70
CA TYR A 83 7.44 -0.68 17.76
C TYR A 83 6.71 -1.26 18.96
N TYR A 84 5.78 -2.18 18.73
CA TYR A 84 4.97 -2.77 19.79
C TYR A 84 5.31 -4.22 20.13
N ASP A 85 5.92 -4.97 19.20
CA ASP A 85 6.38 -6.34 19.47
C ASP A 85 7.82 -6.29 19.96
N LEU A 86 8.01 -6.47 21.28
CA LEU A 86 9.28 -6.20 21.97
C LEU A 86 9.71 -7.39 22.81
N ASP A 87 10.99 -7.67 22.76
CA ASP A 87 11.69 -8.61 23.65
C ASP A 87 13.12 -8.13 23.95
N GLY A 88 13.74 -8.67 24.97
CA GLY A 88 15.08 -8.25 25.38
C GLY A 88 16.19 -8.53 24.37
N TYR A 89 15.99 -9.45 23.42
CA TYR A 89 17.00 -9.86 22.46
C TYR A 89 17.00 -9.00 21.19
N THR A 90 15.81 -8.72 20.64
CA THR A 90 15.65 -8.04 19.34
C THR A 90 15.39 -6.55 19.43
N MET A 91 15.05 -6.05 20.61
CA MET A 91 14.60 -4.67 20.82
C MET A 91 15.61 -3.62 20.34
N LYS A 92 16.93 -3.83 20.55
CA LYS A 92 17.94 -2.88 20.12
C LYS A 92 17.95 -2.70 18.61
N ASP A 93 17.90 -3.80 17.86
CA ASP A 93 17.84 -3.82 16.41
C ASP A 93 16.51 -3.24 15.88
N LYS A 94 15.40 -3.61 16.50
CA LYS A 94 14.07 -3.06 16.18
C LYS A 94 14.02 -1.54 16.37
N LYS A 95 14.60 -1.02 17.43
CA LYS A 95 14.66 0.41 17.74
C LYS A 95 15.48 1.21 16.69
N GLU A 96 16.53 0.63 16.15
CA GLU A 96 17.31 1.25 15.06
C GLU A 96 16.51 1.24 13.75
N LYS A 97 15.87 0.11 13.42
CA LYS A 97 15.09 -0.06 12.19
C LYS A 97 13.86 0.84 12.12
N ILE A 98 13.17 1.04 13.24
CA ILE A 98 11.95 1.86 13.26
C ILE A 98 12.21 3.32 12.85
N LEU A 99 13.40 3.85 13.12
CA LEU A 99 13.75 5.24 12.76
C LEU A 99 13.75 5.51 11.26
N TRP A 100 13.83 4.46 10.44
CA TRP A 100 13.71 4.56 8.98
C TRP A 100 12.27 4.66 8.46
N LEU A 101 11.29 4.32 9.33
CA LEU A 101 9.87 4.33 8.99
C LEU A 101 9.14 5.57 9.51
N VAL A 102 9.78 6.38 10.37
CA VAL A 102 9.11 7.44 11.11
C VAL A 102 9.74 8.81 10.86
N GLY A 103 8.89 9.82 10.74
CA GLY A 103 9.27 11.22 10.63
C GLY A 103 9.59 11.86 12.00
N LYS A 104 9.68 13.18 12.00
CA LYS A 104 10.14 13.97 13.16
C LYS A 104 9.27 13.80 14.41
N GLN A 105 7.94 13.84 14.25
CA GLN A 105 7.01 13.80 15.38
C GLN A 105 6.99 12.40 16.03
N PRO A 106 6.83 11.26 15.33
CA PRO A 106 6.92 9.94 15.96
C PRO A 106 8.31 9.64 16.52
N THR A 107 9.38 10.13 15.88
CA THR A 107 10.74 10.01 16.43
C THR A 107 10.86 10.68 17.80
N ALA A 108 10.20 11.83 18.00
CA ALA A 108 10.20 12.50 19.30
C ALA A 108 9.48 11.67 20.37
N ILE A 109 8.35 11.02 20.03
CA ILE A 109 7.61 10.11 20.92
C ILE A 109 8.49 8.91 21.31
N ILE A 110 9.15 8.27 20.33
CA ILE A 110 10.02 7.11 20.57
C ILE A 110 11.17 7.49 21.51
N LYS A 111 11.81 8.63 21.26
CA LYS A 111 12.90 9.14 22.11
C LYS A 111 12.44 9.50 23.54
N ASP A 112 11.24 10.04 23.68
CA ASP A 112 10.66 10.33 25.01
C ASP A 112 10.38 9.04 25.78
N ARG A 113 9.81 8.01 25.12
CA ARG A 113 9.63 6.67 25.73
C ARG A 113 10.96 6.04 26.13
N ASP A 114 11.98 6.17 25.28
CA ASP A 114 13.33 5.67 25.59
C ASP A 114 13.91 6.35 26.83
N LYS A 115 13.81 7.68 26.91
CA LYS A 115 14.25 8.44 28.09
C LYS A 115 13.49 8.06 29.37
N LYS A 116 12.20 7.73 29.27
CA LYS A 116 11.37 7.23 30.36
C LYS A 116 11.65 5.77 30.76
N GLY A 117 12.60 5.11 30.10
CA GLY A 117 13.03 3.75 30.41
C GLY A 117 12.10 2.65 29.88
N TYR A 118 11.12 2.99 29.02
CA TYR A 118 10.18 2.01 28.49
C TYR A 118 10.89 0.81 27.85
N PHE A 119 11.83 1.07 26.97
CA PHE A 119 12.57 -0.01 26.30
C PHE A 119 13.55 -0.73 27.25
N ASN A 120 14.14 -0.01 28.21
CA ASN A 120 15.04 -0.60 29.18
C ASN A 120 14.35 -1.63 30.10
N THR A 121 13.04 -1.53 30.30
CA THR A 121 12.27 -2.51 31.05
C THR A 121 12.40 -3.91 30.45
N PHE A 122 12.38 -4.03 29.12
CA PHE A 122 12.54 -5.31 28.42
C PHE A 122 13.97 -5.87 28.48
N LEU A 123 14.97 -5.02 28.72
CA LEU A 123 16.36 -5.46 28.93
C LEU A 123 16.61 -5.89 30.36
N SER A 124 15.98 -5.25 31.34
CA SER A 124 16.23 -5.45 32.76
C SER A 124 15.39 -6.56 33.39
N VAL A 125 14.21 -6.85 32.84
CA VAL A 125 13.31 -7.89 33.34
C VAL A 125 13.45 -9.15 32.49
N THR A 126 14.11 -10.15 33.05
CA THR A 126 14.33 -11.44 32.37
C THR A 126 13.00 -12.13 32.05
N GLY A 127 12.83 -12.52 30.78
CA GLY A 127 11.63 -13.21 30.32
C GLY A 127 10.43 -12.30 30.00
N LEU A 128 10.56 -10.98 30.15
CA LEU A 128 9.53 -10.05 29.73
C LEU A 128 9.50 -9.98 28.21
N THR A 129 8.36 -10.33 27.63
CA THR A 129 8.09 -10.21 26.20
C THR A 129 6.76 -9.49 25.97
N GLN A 130 6.63 -8.86 24.83
CA GLN A 130 5.40 -8.17 24.42
C GLN A 130 5.14 -8.51 22.95
N HIS A 131 4.00 -9.12 22.67
CA HIS A 131 3.54 -9.42 21.32
C HIS A 131 2.45 -8.44 20.92
N ALA A 132 2.49 -8.03 19.68
CA ALA A 132 1.54 -7.05 19.16
C ALA A 132 1.03 -7.44 17.78
N GLN A 133 -0.27 -7.28 17.56
CA GLN A 133 -0.93 -7.57 16.30
C GLN A 133 -1.99 -6.53 16.00
N ILE A 134 -2.10 -6.12 14.73
CA ILE A 134 -3.17 -5.23 14.27
C ILE A 134 -4.49 -6.01 14.26
N ASN A 135 -5.52 -5.43 14.87
CA ASN A 135 -6.89 -5.94 14.70
C ASN A 135 -7.38 -5.54 13.30
N GLN A 136 -7.43 -6.51 12.39
CA GLN A 136 -7.80 -6.30 10.99
C GLN A 136 -9.22 -5.74 10.81
N LYS A 137 -10.13 -5.99 11.76
CA LYS A 137 -11.50 -5.45 11.73
C LYS A 137 -11.58 -3.96 12.09
N SER A 138 -10.58 -3.44 12.80
CA SER A 138 -10.54 -2.03 13.24
C SER A 138 -10.00 -1.06 12.18
N TRP A 139 -9.47 -1.59 11.10
CA TRP A 139 -8.81 -0.82 10.05
C TRP A 139 -9.75 0.16 9.35
N LYS A 140 -9.41 1.44 9.37
CA LYS A 140 -10.17 2.50 8.71
C LYS A 140 -9.23 3.41 7.94
N LEU A 141 -9.33 3.40 6.62
CA LEU A 141 -8.62 4.30 5.73
C LEU A 141 -9.49 5.51 5.43
N GLN A 142 -8.99 6.70 5.69
CA GLN A 142 -9.70 7.97 5.45
C GLN A 142 -9.29 8.61 4.12
N SER A 143 -8.06 8.39 3.65
CA SER A 143 -7.54 8.92 2.39
C SER A 143 -6.86 7.83 1.58
N TYR A 144 -7.23 7.73 0.30
CA TYR A 144 -6.67 6.75 -0.66
C TYR A 144 -5.48 7.30 -1.44
N ASP A 145 -5.14 8.55 -1.27
CA ASP A 145 -3.98 9.23 -1.86
C ASP A 145 -3.11 9.83 -0.76
N SER A 146 -1.82 10.00 -1.03
CA SER A 146 -0.88 10.60 -0.08
C SER A 146 -1.24 12.07 0.22
N PRO A 147 -1.25 12.51 1.48
CA PRO A 147 -0.95 11.74 2.70
C PRO A 147 -2.07 10.76 3.08
N TYR A 148 -1.70 9.52 3.42
CA TYR A 148 -2.63 8.48 3.86
C TYR A 148 -2.95 8.68 5.33
N ASN A 149 -4.23 8.86 5.65
CA ASN A 149 -4.71 8.96 7.03
C ASN A 149 -5.45 7.68 7.40
N LEU A 150 -5.01 7.03 8.47
CA LEU A 150 -5.54 5.76 8.91
C LEU A 150 -5.73 5.72 10.41
N SER A 151 -6.72 4.92 10.83
CA SER A 151 -6.88 4.53 12.22
C SER A 151 -7.06 3.02 12.31
N PHE A 152 -6.47 2.41 13.32
CA PHE A 152 -6.56 0.99 13.62
C PHE A 152 -6.28 0.73 15.09
N SER A 153 -6.64 -0.45 15.58
CA SER A 153 -6.32 -0.88 16.95
C SER A 153 -5.26 -1.97 16.90
N VAL A 154 -4.34 -1.93 17.84
CA VAL A 154 -3.30 -2.94 18.05
C VAL A 154 -3.62 -3.68 19.35
N ILE A 155 -3.75 -5.00 19.28
CA ILE A 155 -3.86 -5.86 20.45
C ILE A 155 -2.44 -6.18 20.91
N ILE A 156 -2.15 -5.89 22.18
CA ILE A 156 -0.84 -6.08 22.78
C ILE A 156 -0.98 -7.06 23.93
N VAL A 157 -0.17 -8.10 23.92
CA VAL A 157 -0.08 -9.10 24.98
C VAL A 157 1.31 -9.04 25.60
N ARG A 158 1.38 -8.60 26.85
CA ARG A 158 2.63 -8.57 27.64
C ARG A 158 2.71 -9.81 28.51
N ILE A 159 3.81 -10.52 28.42
CA ILE A 159 4.05 -11.80 29.13
C ILE A 159 5.27 -11.64 30.02
N ASN A 160 5.09 -11.99 31.31
CA ASN A 160 6.18 -12.04 32.28
C ASN A 160 6.00 -13.33 33.14
N GLY A 161 6.76 -14.37 32.81
CA GLY A 161 6.55 -15.71 33.39
C GLY A 161 5.13 -16.20 33.07
N ASP A 162 4.38 -16.56 34.10
CA ASP A 162 2.99 -17.05 33.97
C ASP A 162 1.96 -15.92 33.89
N THR A 163 2.36 -14.68 34.03
CA THR A 163 1.45 -13.52 34.02
C THR A 163 1.30 -12.98 32.63
N LYS A 164 0.05 -12.84 32.16
CA LYS A 164 -0.30 -12.21 30.88
C LYS A 164 -1.15 -10.98 31.16
N GLU A 165 -0.78 -9.89 30.53
CA GLU A 165 -1.55 -8.65 30.54
C GLU A 165 -1.95 -8.29 29.10
N TYR A 166 -3.17 -7.84 28.92
CA TYR A 166 -3.73 -7.50 27.62
C TYR A 166 -4.00 -6.01 27.54
N TYR A 167 -3.67 -5.43 26.40
CA TYR A 167 -3.90 -4.03 26.13
C TYR A 167 -4.47 -3.85 24.73
N ASN A 168 -5.37 -2.88 24.59
CA ASN A 168 -5.79 -2.33 23.30
C ASN A 168 -5.11 -0.98 23.13
N CYS A 169 -4.47 -0.79 21.98
CA CYS A 169 -3.87 0.49 21.61
C CYS A 169 -4.58 1.02 20.37
N ASP A 170 -5.37 2.07 20.52
CA ASP A 170 -5.97 2.77 19.39
C ASP A 170 -4.94 3.72 18.78
N VAL A 171 -4.67 3.53 17.50
CA VAL A 171 -3.60 4.20 16.77
C VAL A 171 -4.18 4.99 15.61
N ILE A 172 -3.76 6.25 15.49
CA ILE A 172 -4.05 7.12 14.36
C ILE A 172 -2.72 7.53 13.74
N VAL A 173 -2.57 7.32 12.44
CA VAL A 173 -1.34 7.63 11.73
C VAL A 173 -1.60 8.42 10.45
N THR A 174 -0.63 9.25 10.10
CA THR A 174 -0.51 9.85 8.78
C THR A 174 0.79 9.35 8.13
N LEU A 175 0.69 8.82 6.91
CA LEU A 175 1.85 8.39 6.14
C LEU A 175 1.99 9.25 4.88
N GLU A 176 3.24 9.57 4.56
CA GLU A 176 3.60 10.26 3.32
C GLU A 176 4.50 9.39 2.46
N GLU A 177 4.41 9.57 1.15
CA GLU A 177 5.29 8.89 0.21
C GLU A 177 6.68 9.51 0.21
N VAL A 178 7.68 8.66 0.29
CA VAL A 178 9.10 9.00 0.20
C VAL A 178 9.81 8.06 -0.75
N ASN A 179 11.05 8.34 -1.10
CA ASN A 179 11.85 7.41 -1.89
C ASN A 179 12.06 6.09 -1.14
N ARG A 180 11.90 4.99 -1.86
CA ARG A 180 12.16 3.64 -1.30
C ARG A 180 13.63 3.49 -0.96
N ASN A 181 13.91 2.93 0.20
CA ASN A 181 15.27 2.65 0.67
C ASN A 181 15.36 1.21 1.20
N TYR A 182 15.69 0.29 0.32
CA TYR A 182 15.87 -1.12 0.70
C TYR A 182 17.22 -1.32 1.43
N PRO A 183 17.28 -2.11 2.52
CA PRO A 183 16.19 -2.87 3.15
C PRO A 183 15.41 -2.09 4.22
N TYR A 184 15.73 -0.84 4.49
CA TYR A 184 15.27 -0.09 5.66
C TYR A 184 13.84 0.44 5.54
N ASN A 185 13.46 0.93 4.36
CA ASN A 185 12.11 1.40 4.05
C ASN A 185 11.69 0.92 2.64
N PRO A 186 11.36 -0.37 2.49
CA PRO A 186 11.13 -0.99 1.19
C PRO A 186 9.86 -0.45 0.50
N TYR A 187 8.89 0.00 1.27
CA TYR A 187 7.62 0.52 0.74
C TYR A 187 7.68 2.01 0.38
N GLY A 188 8.72 2.74 0.83
CA GLY A 188 8.83 4.19 0.61
C GLY A 188 7.66 4.95 1.24
N LEU A 189 7.33 4.61 2.49
CA LEU A 189 6.27 5.23 3.28
C LEU A 189 6.84 5.69 4.61
N LEU A 190 6.60 6.95 4.96
CA LEU A 190 7.08 7.55 6.19
C LEU A 190 5.90 7.95 7.06
N ILE A 191 5.85 7.47 8.30
CA ILE A 191 4.85 7.87 9.29
C ILE A 191 5.23 9.26 9.80
N THR A 192 4.51 10.29 9.36
CA THR A 192 4.78 11.69 9.72
C THR A 192 4.06 12.12 10.98
N ASN A 193 2.92 11.49 11.27
CA ASN A 193 2.16 11.74 12.49
C ASN A 193 1.73 10.41 13.12
N LEU A 194 1.84 10.32 14.45
CA LEU A 194 1.44 9.17 15.26
C LEU A 194 0.72 9.67 16.51
N SER A 195 -0.48 9.18 16.72
CA SER A 195 -1.24 9.35 17.96
C SER A 195 -1.69 8.00 18.46
N GLU A 196 -1.52 7.73 19.74
CA GLU A 196 -1.80 6.43 20.34
C GLU A 196 -2.49 6.60 21.70
N ASN A 197 -3.46 5.74 21.94
CA ASN A 197 -4.16 5.64 23.21
C ASN A 197 -4.17 4.19 23.68
N LEU A 198 -3.42 3.91 24.74
CA LEU A 198 -3.26 2.58 25.31
C LEU A 198 -4.25 2.37 26.46
N THR A 199 -5.06 1.33 26.35
CA THR A 199 -6.04 0.94 27.38
C THR A 199 -5.80 -0.50 27.82
N LYS A 200 -5.71 -0.75 29.12
CA LYS A 200 -5.63 -2.12 29.65
C LYS A 200 -6.98 -2.80 29.53
N ILE A 201 -6.99 -4.04 29.01
CA ILE A 201 -8.20 -4.86 28.88
C ILE A 201 -8.30 -5.78 30.10
N GLU A 202 -9.48 -5.86 30.71
CA GLU A 202 -9.74 -6.80 31.81
C GLU A 202 -9.79 -8.24 31.27
N SER A 203 -9.42 -9.21 32.12
CA SER A 203 -9.20 -10.62 31.73
C SER A 203 -10.39 -11.30 31.04
N GLN A 204 -11.62 -10.92 31.34
CA GLN A 204 -12.81 -11.45 30.69
C GLN A 204 -12.93 -11.04 29.21
N GLN A 205 -12.60 -9.80 28.88
CA GLN A 205 -12.60 -9.32 27.49
C GLN A 205 -11.45 -9.92 26.67
N SER A 206 -10.34 -10.33 27.31
CA SER A 206 -9.18 -10.92 26.65
C SER A 206 -9.45 -12.32 26.11
N VAL A 207 -10.35 -13.09 26.74
CA VAL A 207 -10.74 -14.43 26.28
C VAL A 207 -11.55 -14.33 24.99
N ASP A 208 -12.50 -13.39 24.91
CA ASP A 208 -13.32 -13.19 23.71
C ASP A 208 -12.49 -12.74 22.51
N ILE A 209 -11.51 -11.88 22.73
CA ILE A 209 -10.57 -11.44 21.68
C ILE A 209 -9.69 -12.60 21.18
N SER A 210 -9.24 -13.48 22.08
CA SER A 210 -8.41 -14.65 21.69
C SER A 210 -9.21 -15.69 20.92
N LEU A 211 -10.47 -15.93 21.26
CA LEU A 211 -11.38 -16.84 20.56
C LEU A 211 -11.73 -16.32 19.17
N GLU A 212 -11.97 -15.03 19.04
CA GLU A 212 -12.26 -14.38 17.74
C GLU A 212 -11.09 -14.48 16.75
N ASN A 213 -9.85 -14.42 17.25
CA ASN A 213 -8.64 -14.61 16.44
C ASN A 213 -8.41 -16.09 16.06
N THR A 214 -8.79 -17.04 16.91
CA THR A 214 -8.65 -18.48 16.63
C THR A 214 -9.62 -18.97 15.56
N GLU A 215 -10.84 -18.44 15.50
CA GLU A 215 -11.83 -18.77 14.47
C GLU A 215 -11.39 -18.30 13.06
N ILE A 216 -10.65 -17.19 12.97
CA ILE A 216 -10.14 -16.68 11.68
C ILE A 216 -9.02 -17.56 11.14
N THR A 217 -8.19 -18.13 11.99
CA THR A 217 -7.08 -19.02 11.58
C THR A 217 -7.59 -20.36 11.06
N ASN A 218 -8.67 -20.88 11.64
CA ASN A 218 -9.28 -22.17 11.25
C ASN A 218 -10.16 -22.09 9.98
N GLN A 219 -10.48 -20.89 9.47
CA GLN A 219 -11.24 -20.71 8.21
C GLN A 219 -10.32 -20.55 6.98
N ASN A 220 -9.01 -20.49 7.17
CA ASN A 220 -8.01 -20.31 6.09
C ASN A 220 -7.13 -21.56 5.89
N GLU A 221 -7.43 -22.69 6.51
CA GLU A 221 -6.90 -24.02 6.18
C GLU A 221 -7.94 -24.81 5.35
#